data_06de2fdbb476f8905436383dbb75958d
#
_entry.id   06de2fdbb476f8905436383dbb75958d
#
_cell.length_a   1.000
_cell.length_b   1.000
_cell.length_c   1.000
_cell.angle_alpha   90.00
_cell.angle_beta   90.00
_cell.angle_gamma   90.00
#
_symmetry.space_group_name_H-M   'P 1'
#
loop_
_entity.id
_entity.type
_entity.pdbx_description
1 polymer ?
#
loop_
_entity_poly.entity_id
_entity_poly.type
_entity_poly.pdbx_seq_one_letter_code
_entity_poly.pdbx_strand_id
1 'polypeptide(L)'
;IHTTADFEYADLIEFMNDAINSGKEALKNGCKIYCDTNMIVNGASKMVLSKFNCEAYCLVADSEVVKEAKEKGVTRSIVGMEKAAKDPNTKIFLIGNAPTALYQLKEMIERNEIEKPALVVGVPVGFVGAAESKETFKSLGIPYITINGRKGGSTVAVSILHGILYQMYQ
;
A
#
# COMPACT_ATOMS: atom_id res chain seq x y z
N ILE A 1 14.47 -9.18 -3.33
CA ILE A 1 15.26 -10.27 -3.95
C ILE A 1 14.98 -11.60 -3.24
N HIS A 2 15.13 -11.68 -1.91
CA HIS A 2 14.94 -12.94 -1.17
C HIS A 2 13.55 -13.55 -1.39
N THR A 3 12.49 -12.74 -1.34
CA THR A 3 11.10 -13.18 -1.50
C THR A 3 10.79 -13.74 -2.89
N THR A 4 11.46 -13.23 -3.92
CA THR A 4 11.17 -13.54 -5.32
C THR A 4 12.20 -14.44 -5.99
N ALA A 5 13.38 -14.61 -5.38
CA ALA A 5 14.58 -15.21 -5.97
C ALA A 5 14.97 -14.55 -7.32
N ASP A 6 14.68 -13.27 -7.48
CA ASP A 6 14.84 -12.52 -8.72
C ASP A 6 15.64 -11.24 -8.48
N PHE A 7 16.85 -11.19 -9.01
CA PHE A 7 17.77 -10.06 -8.86
C PHE A 7 17.31 -8.80 -9.60
N GLU A 8 16.47 -8.92 -10.63
CA GLU A 8 15.95 -7.79 -11.41
C GLU A 8 15.18 -6.79 -10.52
N TYR A 9 14.62 -7.24 -9.39
CA TYR A 9 13.97 -6.35 -8.43
C TYR A 9 14.91 -5.26 -7.86
N ALA A 10 16.23 -5.49 -7.84
CA ALA A 10 17.18 -4.46 -7.40
C ALA A 10 17.22 -3.26 -8.36
N ASP A 11 17.00 -3.51 -9.64
CA ASP A 11 17.00 -2.47 -10.68
C ASP A 11 15.62 -1.83 -10.86
N LEU A 12 14.55 -2.56 -10.52
CA LEU A 12 13.17 -2.12 -10.71
C LEU A 12 12.57 -1.34 -9.53
N ILE A 13 13.15 -1.49 -8.33
CA ILE A 13 12.62 -0.81 -7.14
C ILE A 13 12.99 0.67 -7.14
N GLU A 14 12.00 1.51 -6.87
CA GLU A 14 12.20 2.95 -6.69
C GLU A 14 11.69 3.43 -5.33
N PHE A 15 12.47 4.30 -4.71
CA PHE A 15 12.16 4.98 -3.46
C PHE A 15 12.06 6.47 -3.73
N MET A 16 10.91 7.08 -3.53
CA MET A 16 10.64 8.46 -3.91
C MET A 16 10.21 9.30 -2.71
N ASN A 17 10.59 10.58 -2.73
CA ASN A 17 10.10 11.58 -1.79
C ASN A 17 10.32 11.19 -0.31
N ASP A 18 11.52 10.75 0.03
CA ASP A 18 11.92 10.34 1.38
C ASP A 18 11.05 9.22 1.99
N ALA A 19 10.60 8.29 1.15
CA ALA A 19 9.63 7.24 1.51
C ALA A 19 10.04 6.41 2.74
N ILE A 20 11.33 6.08 2.88
CA ILE A 20 11.83 5.25 3.99
C ILE A 20 11.69 6.00 5.32
N ASN A 21 12.16 7.25 5.40
CA ASN A 21 12.10 8.01 6.65
C ASN A 21 10.67 8.38 7.01
N SER A 22 9.86 8.79 6.02
CA SER A 22 8.44 9.08 6.24
C SER A 22 7.68 7.85 6.75
N GLY A 23 7.95 6.68 6.18
CA GLY A 23 7.38 5.41 6.65
C GLY A 23 7.80 5.08 8.08
N LYS A 24 9.10 5.23 8.41
CA LYS A 24 9.62 5.04 9.77
C LYS A 24 8.96 5.96 10.79
N GLU A 25 8.81 7.23 10.46
CA GLU A 25 8.16 8.20 11.36
C GLU A 25 6.68 7.88 11.59
N ALA A 26 5.94 7.50 10.55
CA ALA A 26 4.55 7.07 10.69
C ALA A 26 4.43 5.84 11.60
N LEU A 27 5.31 4.85 11.43
CA LEU A 27 5.34 3.65 12.26
C LEU A 27 5.70 3.95 13.71
N LYS A 28 6.69 4.82 13.99
CA LYS A 28 7.07 5.24 15.35
C LYS A 28 5.92 5.92 16.10
N ASN A 29 5.13 6.70 15.40
CA ASN A 29 4.00 7.43 15.99
C ASN A 29 2.75 6.58 16.19
N GLY A 30 2.78 5.32 15.76
CA GLY A 30 1.63 4.44 15.77
C GLY A 30 0.60 4.82 14.70
N CYS A 31 0.25 3.88 13.82
CA CYS A 31 -0.72 4.16 12.76
C CYS A 31 -1.41 2.88 12.30
N LYS A 32 -2.51 3.06 11.57
CA LYS A 32 -3.10 1.99 10.78
C LYS A 32 -2.44 1.89 9.42
N ILE A 33 -2.31 0.66 8.93
CA ILE A 33 -1.72 0.30 7.64
C ILE A 33 -2.81 -0.40 6.82
N TYR A 34 -3.32 0.28 5.81
CA TYR A 34 -4.27 -0.36 4.90
C TYR A 34 -3.55 -1.27 3.90
N CYS A 35 -4.11 -2.44 3.69
CA CYS A 35 -3.64 -3.45 2.74
C CYS A 35 -4.77 -3.80 1.76
N ASP A 36 -4.47 -3.85 0.47
CA ASP A 36 -5.48 -4.20 -0.54
C ASP A 36 -5.83 -5.68 -0.57
N THR A 37 -5.05 -6.53 0.12
CA THR A 37 -5.30 -7.98 0.24
C THR A 37 -5.11 -8.48 1.67
N ASN A 38 -5.87 -9.53 2.03
CA ASN A 38 -5.65 -10.25 3.29
C ASN A 38 -4.30 -10.99 3.33
N MET A 39 -3.71 -11.28 2.18
CA MET A 39 -2.38 -11.88 2.11
C MET A 39 -1.31 -10.94 2.71
N ILE A 40 -1.39 -9.64 2.44
CA ILE A 40 -0.48 -8.65 3.02
C ILE A 40 -0.67 -8.58 4.54
N VAL A 41 -1.93 -8.50 5.01
CA VAL A 41 -2.25 -8.47 6.46
C VAL A 41 -1.69 -9.68 7.18
N ASN A 42 -1.87 -10.88 6.60
CA ASN A 42 -1.42 -12.14 7.21
C ASN A 42 0.10 -12.33 7.10
N GLY A 43 0.74 -11.74 6.09
CA GLY A 43 2.19 -11.76 5.92
C GLY A 43 2.92 -10.76 6.80
N ALA A 44 2.26 -9.66 7.19
CA ALA A 44 2.86 -8.65 8.06
C ALA A 44 3.09 -9.19 9.48
N SER A 45 4.26 -8.90 10.05
CA SER A 45 4.61 -9.33 11.41
C SER A 45 3.79 -8.60 12.46
N LYS A 46 2.69 -9.19 12.92
CA LYS A 46 1.82 -8.63 13.96
C LYS A 46 2.58 -8.35 15.26
N MET A 47 3.54 -9.21 15.61
CA MET A 47 4.38 -9.05 16.80
C MET A 47 5.23 -7.78 16.72
N VAL A 48 5.82 -7.48 15.56
CA VAL A 48 6.65 -6.27 15.40
C VAL A 48 5.77 -5.04 15.28
N LEU A 49 4.67 -5.10 14.53
CA LEU A 49 3.72 -3.98 14.40
C LEU A 49 3.13 -3.56 15.76
N SER A 50 2.77 -4.52 16.62
CA SER A 50 2.22 -4.22 17.95
C SER A 50 3.19 -3.46 18.86
N LYS A 51 4.51 -3.63 18.70
CA LYS A 51 5.51 -2.88 19.45
C LYS A 51 5.54 -1.40 19.11
N PHE A 52 5.06 -1.04 17.93
CA PHE A 52 4.92 0.33 17.47
C PHE A 52 3.48 0.85 17.56
N ASN A 53 2.57 0.13 18.20
CA ASN A 53 1.12 0.43 18.22
C ASN A 53 0.54 0.60 16.80
N CYS A 54 1.03 -0.20 15.86
CA CYS A 54 0.54 -0.23 14.49
C CYS A 54 -0.35 -1.45 14.23
N GLU A 55 -1.34 -1.29 13.36
CA GLU A 55 -2.25 -2.34 12.94
C GLU A 55 -2.35 -2.38 11.42
N ALA A 56 -2.17 -3.58 10.84
CA ALA A 56 -2.44 -3.83 9.43
C ALA A 56 -3.85 -4.39 9.26
N TYR A 57 -4.62 -3.85 8.31
CA TYR A 57 -5.99 -4.28 8.05
C TYR A 57 -6.34 -4.25 6.57
N CYS A 58 -7.39 -5.00 6.20
CA CYS A 58 -7.91 -5.07 4.83
C CYS A 58 -9.44 -5.06 4.87
N LEU A 59 -10.05 -4.35 3.92
CA LEU A 59 -11.51 -4.21 3.85
C LEU A 59 -12.16 -4.99 2.69
N VAL A 60 -11.38 -5.75 1.90
CA VAL A 60 -11.87 -6.41 0.69
C VAL A 60 -12.99 -7.43 0.93
N ALA A 61 -13.06 -8.01 2.14
CA ALA A 61 -14.07 -8.97 2.57
C ALA A 61 -15.10 -8.38 3.55
N ASP A 62 -15.00 -7.09 3.87
CA ASP A 62 -15.96 -6.40 4.72
C ASP A 62 -17.35 -6.39 4.08
N SER A 63 -18.40 -6.69 4.86
CA SER A 63 -19.77 -6.86 4.36
C SER A 63 -20.35 -5.55 3.78
N GLU A 64 -20.03 -4.42 4.39
CA GLU A 64 -20.48 -3.11 3.90
C GLU A 64 -19.77 -2.73 2.61
N VAL A 65 -18.44 -3.03 2.51
CA VAL A 65 -17.66 -2.82 1.29
C VAL A 65 -18.20 -3.68 0.16
N VAL A 66 -18.52 -4.94 0.41
CA VAL A 66 -19.10 -5.86 -0.58
C VAL A 66 -20.44 -5.33 -1.09
N LYS A 67 -21.32 -4.89 -0.17
CA LYS A 67 -22.63 -4.34 -0.50
C LYS A 67 -22.51 -3.06 -1.32
N GLU A 68 -21.73 -2.10 -0.85
CA GLU A 68 -21.55 -0.79 -1.48
C GLU A 68 -20.89 -0.94 -2.87
N ALA A 69 -19.90 -1.81 -3.03
CA ALA A 69 -19.28 -2.08 -4.32
C ALA A 69 -20.30 -2.61 -5.36
N LYS A 70 -21.19 -3.50 -4.92
CA LYS A 70 -22.26 -4.01 -5.78
C LYS A 70 -23.27 -2.93 -6.17
N GLU A 71 -23.66 -2.10 -5.22
CA GLU A 71 -24.61 -0.99 -5.44
C GLU A 71 -24.03 0.07 -6.41
N LYS A 72 -22.76 0.41 -6.26
CA LYS A 72 -22.07 1.39 -7.11
C LYS A 72 -21.59 0.81 -8.45
N GLY A 73 -21.62 -0.50 -8.64
CA GLY A 73 -21.08 -1.14 -9.85
C GLY A 73 -19.55 -1.02 -10.01
N VAL A 74 -18.82 -0.92 -8.89
CA VAL A 74 -17.35 -0.80 -8.84
C VAL A 74 -16.71 -1.99 -8.12
N THR A 75 -15.36 -2.06 -8.14
CA THR A 75 -14.65 -3.13 -7.43
C THR A 75 -14.63 -2.90 -5.91
N ARG A 76 -14.57 -3.98 -5.13
CA ARG A 76 -14.39 -3.92 -3.68
C ARG A 76 -13.10 -3.19 -3.28
N SER A 77 -12.07 -3.27 -4.13
CA SER A 77 -10.79 -2.60 -3.90
C SER A 77 -10.94 -1.06 -3.96
N ILE A 78 -11.80 -0.54 -4.83
CA ILE A 78 -12.13 0.89 -4.92
C ILE A 78 -12.81 1.34 -3.62
N VAL A 79 -13.90 0.68 -3.22
CA VAL A 79 -14.66 1.06 -2.02
C VAL A 79 -13.83 0.88 -0.75
N GLY A 80 -13.06 -0.20 -0.65
CA GLY A 80 -12.16 -0.41 0.48
C GLY A 80 -11.11 0.68 0.59
N MET A 81 -10.54 1.13 -0.54
CA MET A 81 -9.61 2.24 -0.59
C MET A 81 -10.26 3.56 -0.15
N GLU A 82 -11.46 3.87 -0.66
CA GLU A 82 -12.21 5.08 -0.27
C GLU A 82 -12.43 5.16 1.25
N LYS A 83 -12.86 4.04 1.86
CA LYS A 83 -13.08 3.98 3.32
C LYS A 83 -11.76 4.10 4.09
N ALA A 84 -10.74 3.39 3.67
CA ALA A 84 -9.44 3.42 4.33
C ALA A 84 -8.77 4.79 4.26
N ALA A 85 -8.84 5.45 3.10
CA ALA A 85 -8.21 6.75 2.89
C ALA A 85 -8.90 7.89 3.67
N LYS A 86 -10.17 7.71 4.04
CA LYS A 86 -10.90 8.66 4.90
C LYS A 86 -10.67 8.46 6.40
N ASP A 87 -10.07 7.35 6.82
CA ASP A 87 -9.68 7.14 8.22
C ASP A 87 -8.39 7.91 8.52
N PRO A 88 -8.43 8.94 9.38
CA PRO A 88 -7.28 9.79 9.66
C PRO A 88 -6.13 9.05 10.37
N ASN A 89 -6.39 7.86 10.91
CA ASN A 89 -5.37 7.03 11.54
C ASN A 89 -4.62 6.16 10.51
N THR A 90 -5.14 6.01 9.29
CA THR A 90 -4.49 5.27 8.22
C THR A 90 -3.45 6.15 7.54
N LYS A 91 -2.17 5.90 7.81
CA LYS A 91 -1.05 6.69 7.28
C LYS A 91 -0.24 5.97 6.23
N ILE A 92 -0.32 4.63 6.19
CA ILE A 92 0.46 3.80 5.26
C ILE A 92 -0.51 2.94 4.43
N PHE A 93 -0.25 2.86 3.13
CA PHE A 93 -1.04 2.07 2.18
C PHE A 93 -0.15 1.08 1.46
N LEU A 94 -0.48 -0.22 1.54
CA LEU A 94 0.21 -1.31 0.85
C LEU A 94 -0.71 -1.91 -0.21
N ILE A 95 -0.35 -1.69 -1.47
CA ILE A 95 -1.14 -2.12 -2.63
C ILE A 95 -0.31 -3.09 -3.45
N GLY A 96 -0.63 -4.39 -3.33
CA GLY A 96 0.11 -5.47 -3.96
C GLY A 96 -0.64 -6.18 -5.10
N ASN A 97 -1.95 -5.92 -5.24
CA ASN A 97 -2.77 -6.65 -6.19
C ASN A 97 -3.63 -5.77 -7.09
N ALA A 98 -4.28 -4.73 -6.55
CA ALA A 98 -5.33 -4.01 -7.25
C ALA A 98 -4.86 -2.67 -7.85
N PRO A 99 -4.57 -2.58 -9.16
CA PRO A 99 -4.30 -1.31 -9.83
C PRO A 99 -5.42 -0.28 -9.63
N THR A 100 -6.67 -0.73 -9.56
CA THR A 100 -7.84 0.12 -9.34
C THR A 100 -7.82 0.80 -7.97
N ALA A 101 -7.29 0.14 -6.93
CA ALA A 101 -7.11 0.75 -5.61
C ALA A 101 -6.06 1.89 -5.66
N LEU A 102 -4.99 1.70 -6.43
CA LEU A 102 -3.95 2.72 -6.59
C LEU A 102 -4.46 3.93 -7.38
N TYR A 103 -5.24 3.70 -8.44
CA TYR A 103 -5.91 4.78 -9.17
C TYR A 103 -6.90 5.55 -8.29
N GLN A 104 -7.70 4.84 -7.49
CA GLN A 104 -8.66 5.49 -6.58
C GLN A 104 -7.95 6.37 -5.55
N LEU A 105 -6.88 5.89 -4.94
CA LEU A 105 -6.09 6.67 -3.98
C LEU A 105 -5.50 7.93 -4.65
N LYS A 106 -4.98 7.77 -5.89
CA LYS A 106 -4.46 8.89 -6.68
C LYS A 106 -5.53 9.97 -6.89
N GLU A 107 -6.72 9.58 -7.37
CA GLU A 107 -7.82 10.53 -7.61
C GLU A 107 -8.23 11.29 -6.35
N MET A 108 -8.35 10.60 -5.21
CA MET A 108 -8.71 11.23 -3.94
C MET A 108 -7.66 12.25 -3.48
N ILE A 109 -6.37 11.97 -3.71
CA ILE A 109 -5.27 12.90 -3.38
C ILE A 109 -5.33 14.13 -4.31
N GLU A 110 -5.50 13.92 -5.62
CA GLU A 110 -5.57 15.01 -6.62
C GLU A 110 -6.77 15.94 -6.40
N ARG A 111 -7.89 15.38 -5.93
CA ARG A 111 -9.09 16.16 -5.59
C ARG A 111 -9.03 16.81 -4.19
N ASN A 112 -7.94 16.61 -3.45
CA ASN A 112 -7.80 17.05 -2.06
C ASN A 112 -8.95 16.56 -1.14
N GLU A 113 -9.44 15.36 -1.38
CA GLU A 113 -10.51 14.73 -0.57
C GLU A 113 -9.97 14.12 0.72
N ILE A 114 -8.66 13.88 0.79
CA ILE A 114 -7.95 13.25 1.91
C ILE A 114 -6.62 13.93 2.19
N GLU A 115 -6.11 13.73 3.41
CA GLU A 115 -4.72 14.07 3.73
C GLU A 115 -3.75 13.19 2.94
N LYS A 116 -2.59 13.74 2.58
CA LYS A 116 -1.55 12.97 1.90
C LYS A 116 -1.06 11.82 2.79
N PRO A 117 -1.01 10.58 2.29
CA PRO A 117 -0.41 9.47 3.02
C PRO A 117 1.04 9.72 3.42
N ALA A 118 1.44 9.21 4.58
CA ALA A 118 2.83 9.23 5.00
C ALA A 118 3.70 8.27 4.18
N LEU A 119 3.13 7.17 3.69
CA LEU A 119 3.81 6.24 2.79
C LEU A 119 2.78 5.48 1.94
N VAL A 120 3.07 5.35 0.65
CA VAL A 120 2.39 4.40 -0.23
C VAL A 120 3.41 3.41 -0.78
N VAL A 121 3.16 2.12 -0.61
CA VAL A 121 3.87 1.03 -1.28
C VAL A 121 2.93 0.53 -2.38
N GLY A 122 3.14 1.03 -3.60
CA GLY A 122 2.33 0.69 -4.76
C GLY A 122 3.07 -0.30 -5.65
N VAL A 123 2.81 -1.59 -5.45
CA VAL A 123 3.46 -2.68 -6.16
C VAL A 123 2.46 -3.71 -6.72
N PRO A 124 1.32 -3.28 -7.30
CA PRO A 124 0.41 -4.24 -7.91
C PRO A 124 1.11 -5.01 -9.02
N VAL A 125 0.89 -6.33 -9.03
CA VAL A 125 1.40 -7.24 -10.07
C VAL A 125 0.33 -7.47 -11.13
N GLY A 126 0.71 -7.53 -12.40
CA GLY A 126 -0.22 -7.94 -13.45
C GLY A 126 0.09 -7.43 -14.84
N PHE A 127 -0.73 -7.87 -15.79
CA PHE A 127 -0.59 -7.54 -17.21
C PHE A 127 -1.49 -6.38 -17.66
N VAL A 128 -2.52 -6.04 -16.88
CA VAL A 128 -3.51 -5.01 -17.22
C VAL A 128 -3.54 -3.94 -16.14
N GLY A 129 -3.12 -2.73 -16.47
CA GLY A 129 -3.19 -1.56 -15.60
C GLY A 129 -2.14 -1.52 -14.48
N ALA A 130 -1.37 -2.59 -14.24
CA ALA A 130 -0.42 -2.64 -13.12
C ALA A 130 0.75 -1.68 -13.32
N ALA A 131 1.40 -1.71 -14.48
CA ALA A 131 2.52 -0.82 -14.77
C ALA A 131 2.07 0.64 -14.86
N GLU A 132 0.96 0.88 -15.53
CA GLU A 132 0.39 2.21 -15.76
C GLU A 132 -0.05 2.88 -14.45
N SER A 133 -0.71 2.14 -13.55
CA SER A 133 -1.13 2.67 -12.24
C SER A 133 0.05 3.12 -11.39
N LYS A 134 1.14 2.36 -11.41
CA LYS A 134 2.38 2.68 -10.69
C LYS A 134 3.05 3.93 -11.25
N GLU A 135 3.13 4.03 -12.57
CA GLU A 135 3.77 5.16 -13.24
C GLU A 135 3.00 6.47 -13.01
N THR A 136 1.68 6.44 -13.18
CA THR A 136 0.86 7.64 -12.98
C THR A 136 0.85 8.14 -11.54
N PHE A 137 1.12 7.27 -10.56
CA PHE A 137 1.16 7.65 -9.15
C PHE A 137 2.41 8.45 -8.78
N LYS A 138 3.51 8.29 -9.51
CA LYS A 138 4.79 8.98 -9.27
C LYS A 138 4.68 10.51 -9.31
N SER A 139 3.77 11.05 -10.11
CA SER A 139 3.59 12.50 -10.29
C SER A 139 3.05 13.23 -9.05
N LEU A 140 2.53 12.51 -8.05
CA LEU A 140 1.89 13.12 -6.87
C LEU A 140 2.85 13.77 -5.87
N GLY A 141 4.14 13.48 -5.95
CA GLY A 141 5.15 14.05 -5.05
C GLY A 141 4.96 13.64 -3.58
N ILE A 142 4.39 12.47 -3.32
CA ILE A 142 4.24 11.89 -1.98
C ILE A 142 5.28 10.80 -1.73
N PRO A 143 5.54 10.43 -0.44
CA PRO A 143 6.42 9.31 -0.12
C PRO A 143 5.91 8.01 -0.75
N TYR A 144 6.69 7.45 -1.69
CA TYR A 144 6.25 6.35 -2.53
C TYR A 144 7.36 5.32 -2.78
N ILE A 145 7.02 4.04 -2.66
CA ILE A 145 7.89 2.91 -3.03
C ILE A 145 7.15 2.07 -4.05
N THR A 146 7.82 1.78 -5.16
CA THR A 146 7.23 1.01 -6.26
C THR A 146 8.23 0.05 -6.91
N ILE A 147 7.71 -0.89 -7.70
CA ILE A 147 8.48 -1.76 -8.60
C ILE A 147 8.06 -1.42 -10.03
N ASN A 148 8.98 -0.95 -10.83
CA ASN A 148 8.70 -0.57 -12.22
C ASN A 148 8.17 -1.75 -13.05
N GLY A 149 7.31 -1.45 -14.02
CA GLY A 149 6.75 -2.44 -14.93
C GLY A 149 5.69 -3.34 -14.28
N ARG A 150 5.61 -4.60 -14.70
CA ARG A 150 4.52 -5.53 -14.37
C ARG A 150 4.76 -6.36 -13.10
N LYS A 151 6.01 -6.42 -12.61
CA LYS A 151 6.37 -7.16 -11.40
C LYS A 151 5.87 -6.48 -10.15
N GLY A 152 5.70 -7.26 -9.09
CA GLY A 152 5.18 -6.81 -7.80
C GLY A 152 4.51 -7.94 -7.04
N GLY A 153 3.45 -7.62 -6.31
CA GLY A 153 2.62 -8.60 -5.61
C GLY A 153 2.53 -8.38 -4.11
N SER A 154 1.56 -9.05 -3.49
CA SER A 154 1.32 -8.96 -2.04
C SER A 154 2.55 -9.36 -1.21
N THR A 155 3.30 -10.38 -1.63
CA THR A 155 4.52 -10.81 -0.95
C THR A 155 5.64 -9.77 -1.04
N VAL A 156 5.71 -9.06 -2.17
CA VAL A 156 6.67 -7.96 -2.36
C VAL A 156 6.31 -6.78 -1.46
N ALA A 157 5.01 -6.42 -1.36
CA ALA A 157 4.54 -5.39 -0.44
C ALA A 157 4.89 -5.71 1.02
N VAL A 158 4.69 -6.96 1.45
CA VAL A 158 5.10 -7.44 2.79
C VAL A 158 6.61 -7.30 2.99
N SER A 159 7.40 -7.71 2.00
CA SER A 159 8.87 -7.64 2.10
C SER A 159 9.39 -6.21 2.22
N ILE A 160 8.77 -5.26 1.52
CA ILE A 160 9.10 -3.83 1.63
C ILE A 160 8.75 -3.32 3.03
N LEU A 161 7.56 -3.62 3.54
CA LEU A 161 7.17 -3.27 4.92
C LEU A 161 8.16 -3.83 5.94
N HIS A 162 8.50 -5.10 5.83
CA HIS A 162 9.47 -5.75 6.71
C HIS A 162 10.87 -5.13 6.61
N GLY A 163 11.29 -4.73 5.40
CA GLY A 163 12.55 -4.03 5.20
C GLY A 163 12.65 -2.72 5.99
N ILE A 164 11.52 -2.01 6.16
CA ILE A 164 11.45 -0.81 7.00
C ILE A 164 11.37 -1.18 8.49
N LEU A 165 10.45 -2.08 8.86
CA LEU A 165 10.20 -2.47 10.26
C LEU A 165 11.42 -3.07 10.95
N TYR A 166 12.14 -3.97 10.30
CA TYR A 166 13.28 -4.65 10.93
C TYR A 166 14.49 -3.75 11.13
N GLN A 167 14.62 -2.67 10.35
CA GLN A 167 15.63 -1.64 10.62
C GLN A 167 15.31 -0.81 11.87
N MET A 168 14.05 -0.77 12.28
CA MET A 168 13.61 -0.03 13.47
C MET A 168 13.60 -0.89 14.72
N TYR A 169 13.61 -2.21 14.55
CA TYR A 169 13.42 -3.19 15.62
C TYR A 169 14.74 -3.69 16.23
N GLN A 170 15.87 -3.22 15.75
CA GLN A 170 17.20 -3.61 16.25
C GLN A 170 17.47 -3.06 17.65
#